data_9618aa343eeb8a159ee43a76bd52d40d
#
_entry.id   9618aa343eeb8a159ee43a76bd52d40d
#
_cell.length_a   1.000
_cell.length_b   1.000
_cell.length_c   1.000
_cell.angle_alpha   90.00
_cell.angle_beta   90.00
_cell.angle_gamma   90.00
#
_symmetry.space_group_name_H-M   'P 1'
#
loop_
_entity.id
_entity.type
_entity.pdbx_description
1 polymer ?
#
loop_
_entity_poly.entity_id
_entity_poly.type
_entity_poly.pdbx_seq_one_letter_code
_entity_poly.pdbx_strand_id
1 'polypeptide(L)'
;MGLMSFIKEAGEKLFGSNNPEKAAAEVATAPDPVAAQEKLAAANANAAAAIEKYIGAQGLNVDGLQVAFDGTTCQATVSGCATDQATKEKVLLCCGNVAGVTGVNDLMTVSAPADESRWHTVVRGDTLSGIAKAMYGNANLYPKIFEANKPMLSHPDKIYPGQTLRIPA
;
A
#
# COMPACT_ATOMS: atom_id res chain seq x y z
N MET A 1 2.40 -0.89 -16.10
CA MET A 1 1.51 -1.62 -15.21
C MET A 1 2.30 -2.76 -14.57
N GLY A 2 2.40 -2.81 -13.28
CA GLY A 2 3.17 -3.81 -12.55
C GLY A 2 2.47 -4.22 -11.26
N LEU A 3 2.62 -5.48 -10.88
CA LEU A 3 2.25 -5.97 -9.57
C LEU A 3 3.38 -5.66 -8.60
N MET A 4 3.12 -4.83 -7.59
CA MET A 4 4.05 -4.56 -6.50
C MET A 4 3.76 -5.52 -5.34
N SER A 5 4.80 -6.14 -4.80
CA SER A 5 4.69 -7.09 -3.68
C SER A 5 4.98 -6.41 -2.34
N PHE A 6 4.22 -6.76 -1.32
CA PHE A 6 4.32 -6.21 0.04
C PHE A 6 4.32 -7.32 1.08
N ILE A 7 4.75 -7.00 2.30
CA ILE A 7 4.73 -7.95 3.42
C ILE A 7 3.39 -7.84 4.13
N LYS A 8 2.59 -8.89 4.02
CA LYS A 8 1.19 -8.97 4.46
C LYS A 8 0.93 -8.58 5.92
N GLU A 9 1.83 -8.91 6.82
CA GLU A 9 1.62 -8.70 8.27
C GLU A 9 2.19 -7.37 8.78
N ALA A 10 2.89 -6.64 7.90
CA ALA A 10 3.43 -5.33 8.21
C ALA A 10 2.47 -4.24 7.70
N GLY A 11 2.30 -3.19 8.49
CA GLY A 11 1.58 -1.99 8.05
C GLY A 11 0.37 -1.60 8.89
N GLU A 12 -0.40 -0.68 8.36
CA GLU A 12 -1.59 -0.12 9.01
C GLU A 12 -2.75 -1.13 9.05
N LYS A 13 -3.34 -1.30 10.24
CA LYS A 13 -4.42 -2.27 10.44
C LYS A 13 -5.79 -1.63 10.18
N LEU A 14 -6.31 -1.78 8.97
CA LEU A 14 -7.57 -1.17 8.55
C LEU A 14 -8.78 -2.13 8.60
N PHE A 15 -8.59 -3.45 8.55
CA PHE A 15 -9.69 -4.39 8.25
C PHE A 15 -10.51 -4.85 9.48
N GLY A 16 -10.04 -4.60 10.70
CA GLY A 16 -10.79 -4.90 11.93
C GLY A 16 -11.34 -6.34 12.01
N SER A 17 -12.60 -6.46 12.46
CA SER A 17 -13.30 -7.75 12.60
C SER A 17 -13.77 -8.35 11.26
N ASN A 18 -13.97 -7.53 10.23
CA ASN A 18 -14.41 -7.95 8.89
C ASN A 18 -13.21 -8.21 7.97
N ASN A 19 -12.32 -9.09 8.39
CA ASN A 19 -11.13 -9.42 7.63
C ASN A 19 -11.49 -10.21 6.36
N PRO A 20 -11.22 -9.69 5.15
CA PRO A 20 -11.57 -10.36 3.88
C PRO A 20 -10.90 -11.71 3.69
N GLU A 21 -9.68 -11.88 4.18
CA GLU A 21 -8.96 -13.16 4.12
C GLU A 21 -9.66 -14.26 4.93
N LYS A 22 -10.16 -13.92 6.13
CA LYS A 22 -10.94 -14.87 6.92
C LYS A 22 -12.23 -15.24 6.23
N ALA A 23 -12.92 -14.24 5.64
CA ALA A 23 -14.13 -14.48 4.87
C ALA A 23 -13.86 -15.38 3.64
N ALA A 24 -12.73 -15.20 2.97
CA ALA A 24 -12.31 -16.06 1.84
C ALA A 24 -12.04 -17.51 2.27
N ALA A 25 -11.39 -17.70 3.42
CA ALA A 25 -11.14 -19.04 3.97
C ALA A 25 -12.46 -19.76 4.37
N GLU A 26 -13.47 -19.02 4.84
CA GLU A 26 -14.79 -19.56 5.18
C GLU A 26 -15.54 -20.09 3.94
N VAL A 27 -15.37 -19.48 2.77
CA VAL A 27 -16.06 -19.91 1.52
C VAL A 27 -15.73 -21.38 1.19
N ALA A 28 -14.50 -21.83 1.41
CA ALA A 28 -14.05 -23.18 1.09
C ALA A 28 -14.68 -24.26 1.98
N THR A 29 -15.19 -23.91 3.16
CA THR A 29 -15.68 -24.85 4.18
C THR A 29 -17.13 -24.60 4.59
N ALA A 30 -17.76 -23.57 4.04
CA ALA A 30 -19.10 -23.17 4.42
C ALA A 30 -20.17 -24.20 3.99
N PRO A 31 -21.14 -24.50 4.86
CA PRO A 31 -22.29 -25.33 4.51
C PRO A 31 -23.24 -24.65 3.50
N ASP A 32 -23.22 -23.32 3.44
CA ASP A 32 -23.95 -22.50 2.47
C ASP A 32 -22.94 -21.65 1.66
N PRO A 33 -22.56 -22.12 0.46
CA PRO A 33 -21.60 -21.41 -0.38
C PRO A 33 -22.06 -20.04 -0.85
N VAL A 34 -23.38 -19.84 -1.05
CA VAL A 34 -23.92 -18.57 -1.54
C VAL A 34 -23.81 -17.49 -0.48
N ALA A 35 -24.26 -17.78 0.75
CA ALA A 35 -24.14 -16.85 1.87
C ALA A 35 -22.68 -16.53 2.20
N ALA A 36 -21.77 -17.51 2.08
CA ALA A 36 -20.34 -17.30 2.30
C ALA A 36 -19.71 -16.40 1.23
N GLN A 37 -20.11 -16.53 -0.04
CA GLN A 37 -19.66 -15.66 -1.13
C GLN A 37 -20.16 -14.22 -0.95
N GLU A 38 -21.41 -14.03 -0.56
CA GLU A 38 -21.97 -12.70 -0.26
C GLU A 38 -21.19 -12.03 0.88
N LYS A 39 -20.87 -12.78 1.94
CA LYS A 39 -20.05 -12.31 3.05
C LYS A 39 -18.64 -11.90 2.61
N LEU A 40 -17.99 -12.69 1.74
CA LEU A 40 -16.69 -12.36 1.16
C LEU A 40 -16.77 -11.10 0.30
N ALA A 41 -17.77 -10.97 -0.55
CA ALA A 41 -17.97 -9.79 -1.39
C ALA A 41 -18.15 -8.52 -0.54
N ALA A 42 -18.95 -8.60 0.54
CA ALA A 42 -19.12 -7.51 1.48
C ALA A 42 -17.83 -7.17 2.23
N ALA A 43 -17.04 -8.17 2.65
CA ALA A 43 -15.76 -7.95 3.31
C ALA A 43 -14.74 -7.30 2.37
N ASN A 44 -14.69 -7.72 1.11
CA ASN A 44 -13.84 -7.12 0.07
C ASN A 44 -14.21 -5.65 -0.19
N ALA A 45 -15.50 -5.34 -0.32
CA ALA A 45 -15.98 -3.98 -0.50
C ALA A 45 -15.65 -3.08 0.69
N ASN A 46 -15.81 -3.57 1.92
CA ASN A 46 -15.45 -2.84 3.13
C ASN A 46 -13.95 -2.58 3.22
N ALA A 47 -13.11 -3.54 2.84
CA ALA A 47 -11.67 -3.38 2.81
C ALA A 47 -11.24 -2.34 1.77
N ALA A 48 -11.81 -2.39 0.57
CA ALA A 48 -11.58 -1.42 -0.49
C ALA A 48 -11.93 0.01 -0.03
N ALA A 49 -13.13 0.20 0.55
CA ALA A 49 -13.56 1.48 1.08
C ALA A 49 -12.66 2.00 2.22
N ALA A 50 -12.18 1.11 3.09
CA ALA A 50 -11.25 1.47 4.16
C ALA A 50 -9.91 1.95 3.62
N ILE A 51 -9.38 1.30 2.57
CA ILE A 51 -8.15 1.72 1.88
C ILE A 51 -8.35 3.07 1.19
N GLU A 52 -9.45 3.28 0.46
CA GLU A 52 -9.76 4.56 -0.18
C GLU A 52 -9.83 5.70 0.83
N LYS A 53 -10.54 5.47 1.95
CA LYS A 53 -10.63 6.43 3.05
C LYS A 53 -9.26 6.74 3.65
N TYR A 54 -8.41 5.72 3.81
CA TYR A 54 -7.05 5.90 4.32
C TYR A 54 -6.20 6.74 3.38
N ILE A 55 -6.24 6.47 2.07
CA ILE A 55 -5.54 7.26 1.05
C ILE A 55 -6.01 8.72 1.08
N GLY A 56 -7.33 8.96 1.14
CA GLY A 56 -7.90 10.30 1.24
C GLY A 56 -7.47 11.05 2.51
N ALA A 57 -7.39 10.35 3.65
CA ALA A 57 -6.91 10.93 4.92
C ALA A 57 -5.43 11.35 4.88
N GLN A 58 -4.64 10.79 3.95
CA GLN A 58 -3.26 11.21 3.72
C GLN A 58 -3.15 12.49 2.85
N GLY A 59 -4.28 13.06 2.42
CA GLY A 59 -4.28 14.25 1.56
C GLY A 59 -3.77 14.01 0.14
N LEU A 60 -3.81 12.76 -0.33
CA LEU A 60 -3.41 12.39 -1.67
C LEU A 60 -4.60 12.55 -2.62
N ASN A 61 -4.55 13.58 -3.47
CA ASN A 61 -5.61 13.87 -4.41
C ASN A 61 -5.42 13.09 -5.71
N VAL A 62 -6.36 12.20 -6.00
CA VAL A 62 -6.41 11.40 -7.22
C VAL A 62 -7.80 11.56 -7.83
N ASP A 63 -7.85 11.93 -9.09
CA ASP A 63 -9.11 12.02 -9.82
C ASP A 63 -9.63 10.63 -10.17
N GLY A 64 -10.89 10.36 -9.81
CA GLY A 64 -11.51 9.06 -10.04
C GLY A 64 -10.83 7.90 -9.31
N LEU A 65 -10.28 8.12 -8.10
CA LEU A 65 -9.69 7.04 -7.30
C LEU A 65 -10.71 5.93 -7.07
N GLN A 66 -10.32 4.72 -7.42
CA GLN A 66 -11.05 3.50 -7.12
C GLN A 66 -10.08 2.43 -6.62
N VAL A 67 -10.47 1.75 -5.55
CA VAL A 67 -9.76 0.61 -5.01
C VAL A 67 -10.67 -0.61 -5.07
N ALA A 68 -10.14 -1.74 -5.52
CA ALA A 68 -10.76 -3.04 -5.36
C ALA A 68 -9.84 -3.91 -4.51
N PHE A 69 -10.41 -4.76 -3.67
CA PHE A 69 -9.65 -5.71 -2.85
C PHE A 69 -10.18 -7.13 -3.05
N ASP A 70 -9.28 -8.08 -3.20
CA ASP A 70 -9.60 -9.50 -3.27
C ASP A 70 -9.02 -10.23 -2.04
N GLY A 71 -9.88 -10.64 -1.14
CA GLY A 71 -9.50 -11.38 0.09
C GLY A 71 -8.94 -12.78 -0.17
N THR A 72 -9.21 -13.36 -1.36
CA THR A 72 -8.68 -14.68 -1.72
C THR A 72 -7.18 -14.62 -2.03
N THR A 73 -6.76 -13.58 -2.75
CA THR A 73 -5.36 -13.35 -3.13
C THR A 73 -4.65 -12.35 -2.22
N CYS A 74 -5.40 -11.65 -1.38
CA CYS A 74 -4.93 -10.53 -0.57
C CYS A 74 -4.28 -9.42 -1.42
N GLN A 75 -4.80 -9.19 -2.62
CA GLN A 75 -4.32 -8.16 -3.54
C GLN A 75 -5.29 -6.99 -3.63
N ALA A 76 -4.73 -5.79 -3.72
CA ALA A 76 -5.48 -4.59 -4.01
C ALA A 76 -5.24 -4.16 -5.46
N THR A 77 -6.27 -3.68 -6.14
CA THR A 77 -6.16 -3.03 -7.45
C THR A 77 -6.53 -1.57 -7.29
N VAL A 78 -5.66 -0.69 -7.74
CA VAL A 78 -5.85 0.77 -7.63
C VAL A 78 -5.89 1.39 -9.01
N SER A 79 -6.90 2.21 -9.27
CA SER A 79 -7.07 2.98 -10.51
C SER A 79 -7.42 4.43 -10.22
N GLY A 80 -7.24 5.29 -11.20
CA GLY A 80 -7.46 6.73 -11.13
C GLY A 80 -6.34 7.51 -11.81
N CYS A 81 -6.45 8.83 -11.84
CA CYS A 81 -5.45 9.72 -12.41
C CYS A 81 -4.82 10.58 -11.31
N ALA A 82 -3.54 10.37 -11.04
CA ALA A 82 -2.77 11.21 -10.12
C ALA A 82 -2.24 12.46 -10.83
N THR A 83 -2.05 13.54 -10.10
CA THR A 83 -1.51 14.79 -10.63
C THR A 83 -0.08 14.64 -11.13
N ASP A 84 0.72 13.83 -10.44
CA ASP A 84 2.14 13.59 -10.72
C ASP A 84 2.57 12.19 -10.29
N GLN A 85 3.76 11.79 -10.73
CA GLN A 85 4.33 10.47 -10.44
C GLN A 85 4.54 10.24 -8.93
N ALA A 86 4.93 11.26 -8.18
CA ALA A 86 5.14 11.14 -6.74
C ALA A 86 3.84 10.86 -6.00
N THR A 87 2.74 11.51 -6.38
CA THR A 87 1.40 11.26 -5.84
C THR A 87 0.93 9.84 -6.14
N LYS A 88 1.07 9.38 -7.40
CA LYS A 88 0.77 8.00 -7.78
C LYS A 88 1.52 6.99 -6.90
N GLU A 89 2.83 7.15 -6.78
CA GLU A 89 3.69 6.26 -6.02
C GLU A 89 3.34 6.26 -4.52
N LYS A 90 2.97 7.41 -3.95
CA LYS A 90 2.50 7.50 -2.57
C LYS A 90 1.17 6.78 -2.36
N VAL A 91 0.25 6.85 -3.31
CA VAL A 91 -1.01 6.09 -3.27
C VAL A 91 -0.75 4.58 -3.25
N LEU A 92 0.14 4.10 -4.12
CA LEU A 92 0.52 2.69 -4.15
C LEU A 92 1.17 2.23 -2.84
N LEU A 93 2.01 3.09 -2.22
CA LEU A 93 2.57 2.82 -0.89
C LEU A 93 1.51 2.78 0.20
N CYS A 94 0.58 3.73 0.21
CA CYS A 94 -0.52 3.73 1.18
C CYS A 94 -1.30 2.42 1.11
N CYS A 95 -1.61 1.98 -0.10
CA CYS A 95 -2.34 0.75 -0.33
C CYS A 95 -1.54 -0.49 0.12
N GLY A 96 -0.28 -0.57 -0.29
CA GLY A 96 0.57 -1.75 -0.04
C GLY A 96 1.06 -1.88 1.40
N ASN A 97 1.19 -0.77 2.14
CA ASN A 97 1.55 -0.79 3.57
C ASN A 97 0.32 -0.95 4.50
N VAL A 98 -0.78 -1.49 3.98
CA VAL A 98 -1.92 -1.93 4.80
C VAL A 98 -1.72 -3.39 5.19
N ALA A 99 -1.87 -3.70 6.47
CA ALA A 99 -1.77 -5.08 6.95
C ALA A 99 -2.88 -5.95 6.33
N GLY A 100 -2.49 -7.05 5.71
CA GLY A 100 -3.38 -7.92 4.94
C GLY A 100 -3.27 -7.75 3.43
N VAL A 101 -2.52 -6.76 2.94
CA VAL A 101 -2.21 -6.60 1.51
C VAL A 101 -0.88 -7.28 1.19
N THR A 102 -0.87 -8.17 0.19
CA THR A 102 0.33 -8.86 -0.30
C THR A 102 0.84 -8.29 -1.61
N GLY A 103 -0.02 -7.60 -2.35
CA GLY A 103 0.33 -7.00 -3.62
C GLY A 103 -0.64 -5.89 -4.03
N VAL A 104 -0.12 -4.96 -4.80
CA VAL A 104 -0.91 -3.87 -5.39
C VAL A 104 -0.77 -3.94 -6.90
N ASN A 105 -1.90 -4.09 -7.57
CA ASN A 105 -2.00 -4.01 -9.03
C ASN A 105 -2.25 -2.54 -9.42
N ASP A 106 -1.27 -1.95 -10.08
CA ASP A 106 -1.27 -0.54 -10.48
C ASP A 106 -1.95 -0.36 -11.84
N LEU A 107 -3.14 0.22 -11.83
CA LEU A 107 -3.87 0.67 -13.02
C LEU A 107 -4.01 2.20 -13.07
N MET A 108 -3.23 2.93 -12.25
CA MET A 108 -3.25 4.38 -12.20
C MET A 108 -2.54 5.00 -13.39
N THR A 109 -3.03 6.15 -13.82
CA THR A 109 -2.38 7.05 -14.76
C THR A 109 -1.85 8.30 -14.05
N VAL A 110 -1.03 9.08 -14.73
CA VAL A 110 -0.50 10.35 -14.22
C VAL A 110 -0.68 11.46 -15.25
N SER A 111 -1.02 12.67 -14.79
CA SER A 111 -1.13 13.85 -15.65
C SER A 111 0.24 14.42 -16.03
N ALA A 112 1.21 14.35 -15.09
CA ALA A 112 2.59 14.79 -15.29
C ALA A 112 3.55 13.61 -15.04
N PRO A 113 3.95 12.86 -16.08
CA PRO A 113 4.91 11.77 -15.94
C PRO A 113 6.30 12.29 -15.53
N ALA A 114 6.97 11.52 -14.67
CA ALA A 114 8.36 11.73 -14.26
C ALA A 114 9.04 10.36 -14.06
N ASP A 115 10.34 10.38 -13.79
CA ASP A 115 11.09 9.15 -13.52
C ASP A 115 10.49 8.41 -12.32
N GLU A 116 10.37 7.09 -12.45
CA GLU A 116 9.89 6.22 -11.39
C GLU A 116 10.91 6.12 -10.27
N SER A 117 10.41 6.12 -9.04
CA SER A 117 11.25 5.91 -7.86
C SER A 117 11.65 4.44 -7.73
N ARG A 118 12.75 4.20 -7.04
CA ARG A 118 13.11 2.86 -6.56
C ARG A 118 12.30 2.55 -5.28
N TRP A 119 12.20 1.27 -4.96
CA TRP A 119 11.51 0.79 -3.78
C TRP A 119 12.48 0.05 -2.87
N HIS A 120 12.32 0.20 -1.57
CA HIS A 120 13.11 -0.51 -0.57
C HIS A 120 12.17 -1.08 0.50
N THR A 121 12.23 -2.38 0.73
CA THR A 121 11.53 -3.00 1.84
C THR A 121 12.45 -3.02 3.05
N VAL A 122 12.04 -2.37 4.12
CA VAL A 122 12.80 -2.25 5.37
C VAL A 122 13.04 -3.63 5.98
N VAL A 123 14.28 -3.93 6.31
CA VAL A 123 14.66 -5.12 7.07
C VAL A 123 15.09 -4.77 8.48
N ARG A 124 15.18 -5.76 9.35
CA ARG A 124 15.57 -5.54 10.74
C ARG A 124 16.99 -4.94 10.82
N GLY A 125 17.09 -3.80 11.50
CA GLY A 125 18.34 -3.06 11.66
C GLY A 125 18.53 -1.93 10.65
N ASP A 126 17.63 -1.77 9.68
CA ASP A 126 17.67 -0.61 8.78
C ASP A 126 17.41 0.69 9.51
N THR A 127 18.08 1.73 9.02
CA THR A 127 17.81 3.13 9.35
C THR A 127 17.71 3.93 8.06
N LEU A 128 16.96 5.04 8.06
CA LEU A 128 16.87 5.88 6.85
C LEU A 128 18.24 6.38 6.37
N SER A 129 19.16 6.68 7.30
CA SER A 129 20.52 7.07 6.95
C SER A 129 21.35 5.93 6.36
N GLY A 130 21.17 4.71 6.84
CA GLY A 130 21.77 3.50 6.26
C GLY A 130 21.26 3.24 4.85
N ILE A 131 19.93 3.32 4.66
CA ILE A 131 19.28 3.18 3.35
C ILE A 131 19.77 4.29 2.41
N ALA A 132 19.84 5.55 2.86
CA ALA A 132 20.32 6.67 2.05
C ALA A 132 21.80 6.47 1.63
N LYS A 133 22.63 5.96 2.53
CA LYS A 133 24.04 5.61 2.19
C LYS A 133 24.10 4.52 1.12
N ALA A 134 23.27 3.48 1.22
CA ALA A 134 23.24 2.40 0.25
C ALA A 134 22.69 2.86 -1.12
N MET A 135 21.65 3.70 -1.14
CA MET A 135 20.94 4.09 -2.36
C MET A 135 21.54 5.30 -3.08
N TYR A 136 22.13 6.23 -2.32
CA TYR A 136 22.67 7.51 -2.82
C TYR A 136 24.18 7.68 -2.57
N GLY A 137 24.82 6.74 -1.86
CA GLY A 137 26.22 6.88 -1.45
C GLY A 137 26.46 7.87 -0.29
N ASN A 138 25.40 8.50 0.24
CA ASN A 138 25.49 9.53 1.26
C ASN A 138 24.38 9.40 2.31
N ALA A 139 24.76 9.09 3.56
CA ALA A 139 23.84 8.95 4.69
C ALA A 139 23.06 10.23 5.02
N ASN A 140 23.65 11.41 4.75
CA ASN A 140 23.02 12.70 5.04
C ASN A 140 21.83 13.01 4.12
N LEU A 141 21.60 12.21 3.06
CA LEU A 141 20.45 12.33 2.17
C LEU A 141 19.20 11.61 2.69
N TYR A 142 19.22 11.07 3.92
CA TYR A 142 18.03 10.45 4.51
C TYR A 142 16.78 11.37 4.57
N PRO A 143 16.88 12.72 4.70
CA PRO A 143 15.70 13.58 4.65
C PRO A 143 14.97 13.51 3.31
N LYS A 144 15.67 13.26 2.19
CA LYS A 144 15.06 13.06 0.87
C LYS A 144 14.14 11.84 0.87
N ILE A 145 14.57 10.73 1.49
CA ILE A 145 13.73 9.54 1.67
C ILE A 145 12.57 9.84 2.60
N PHE A 146 12.81 10.51 3.73
CA PHE A 146 11.77 10.85 4.70
C PHE A 146 10.66 11.69 4.06
N GLU A 147 11.00 12.79 3.39
CA GLU A 147 10.03 13.67 2.71
C GLU A 147 9.25 12.93 1.61
N ALA A 148 9.92 12.04 0.87
CA ALA A 148 9.28 11.27 -0.18
C ALA A 148 8.23 10.28 0.36
N ASN A 149 8.33 9.88 1.63
CA ASN A 149 7.42 8.94 2.28
C ASN A 149 6.39 9.60 3.22
N LYS A 150 6.38 10.92 3.30
CA LYS A 150 5.29 11.65 3.96
C LYS A 150 4.02 11.60 3.11
N PRO A 151 2.84 11.62 3.74
CA PRO A 151 2.57 11.71 5.19
C PRO A 151 2.59 10.37 5.94
N MET A 152 2.72 9.22 5.27
CA MET A 152 2.71 7.90 5.91
C MET A 152 3.82 7.74 6.95
N LEU A 153 5.02 8.26 6.66
CA LEU A 153 6.13 8.28 7.59
C LEU A 153 6.13 9.58 8.39
N SER A 154 5.75 9.49 9.65
CA SER A 154 5.63 10.65 10.56
C SER A 154 6.94 11.06 11.22
N HIS A 155 7.92 10.15 11.33
CA HIS A 155 9.22 10.38 11.95
C HIS A 155 10.29 9.49 11.31
N PRO A 156 11.53 9.98 11.10
CA PRO A 156 12.59 9.20 10.44
C PRO A 156 12.94 7.88 11.13
N ASP A 157 12.80 7.83 12.46
CA ASP A 157 13.12 6.62 13.24
C ASP A 157 11.94 5.64 13.39
N LYS A 158 10.77 5.99 12.83
CA LYS A 158 9.56 5.16 12.90
C LYS A 158 9.38 4.29 11.65
N ILE A 159 10.45 3.70 11.18
CA ILE A 159 10.39 2.65 10.17
C ILE A 159 10.35 1.28 10.85
N TYR A 160 9.69 0.31 10.22
CA TYR A 160 9.54 -1.04 10.77
C TYR A 160 9.85 -2.10 9.70
N PRO A 161 10.36 -3.27 10.09
CA PRO A 161 10.61 -4.36 9.15
C PRO A 161 9.34 -4.73 8.38
N GLY A 162 9.47 -4.89 7.07
CA GLY A 162 8.35 -5.15 6.16
C GLY A 162 7.70 -3.92 5.55
N GLN A 163 7.97 -2.73 6.07
CA GLN A 163 7.51 -1.48 5.47
C GLN A 163 8.21 -1.26 4.13
N THR A 164 7.45 -0.93 3.10
CA THR A 164 8.03 -0.52 1.83
C THR A 164 8.15 1.00 1.79
N LEU A 165 9.33 1.47 1.39
CA LEU A 165 9.67 2.88 1.25
C LEU A 165 9.92 3.26 -0.21
N ARG A 166 9.49 4.45 -0.56
CA ARG A 166 9.80 5.13 -1.82
C ARG A 166 11.18 5.77 -1.73
N ILE A 167 12.03 5.49 -2.74
CA ILE A 167 13.40 6.03 -2.84
C ILE A 167 13.47 6.85 -4.14
N PRO A 168 13.19 8.15 -4.10
CA PRO A 168 13.21 8.98 -5.31
C PRO A 168 14.61 9.01 -5.94
N ALA A 169 14.64 9.22 -7.26
CA ALA A 169 15.87 9.32 -8.03
C ALA A 169 16.79 10.47 -7.59
#